data_8e9fadfe343d3a07b888824129d487a4
#
_entry.id   8e9fadfe343d3a07b888824129d487a4
#
_cell.length_a   1.000
_cell.length_b   1.000
_cell.length_c   1.000
_cell.angle_alpha   90.00
_cell.angle_beta   90.00
_cell.angle_gamma   90.00
#
_symmetry.space_group_name_H-M   'P 1'
#
loop_
_entity.id
_entity.type
_entity.pdbx_description
1 polymer ?
#
loop_
_entity_poly.entity_id
_entity_poly.type
_entity_poly.pdbx_seq_one_letter_code
_entity_poly.pdbx_strand_id
1 'polypeptide(L)'
;MLSENRRNYALIGWLICGLGALFYSYEYLLRIAPSVMETALREHFNLSATGFGNISSVYYYAYVPMQLPVGIMMDRYGPRRLLTFACLICVIGTFLFTGTTDFWVAASGRFLVGLGSAFAFVGVLKLATIWLPENKLAMVSGLTSALGTVGAMLGDNFLEIFVHRLGWIKTLNMTAFFGIVLTFILWLGIHDKKGRYRQSGTVSSFKKGMIDLGIIARNKQIWVNGLFGCLVYLPTTVFAELWGIPYLRHAHGLSAHGAGLANSLLFLGFTLGAPLMGYFSDRIARRKLPMLLGASVATVLMLVILYFPGLNESSVQILMFLLGLFYSAQAIVFAVGRELSPGEAAGTAMALTNMIVMLGGMLLQPLVGYLLDFSYSLRSGASLSTALVVENVHKLYNMTDYRIALAFIPIGMCIAALLTFFLKETHAHAPK
;
A
#
# COMPACT_ATOMS: atom_id res chain seq x y z
N MET A 1 12.65 3.10 -42.38
CA MET A 1 11.57 2.13 -42.17
C MET A 1 11.78 1.14 -40.99
N LEU A 2 12.89 0.35 -40.91
CA LEU A 2 13.07 -0.61 -39.78
C LEU A 2 13.32 0.08 -38.43
N SER A 3 14.02 1.20 -38.37
CA SER A 3 14.28 1.97 -37.14
C SER A 3 13.03 2.72 -36.64
N GLU A 4 12.24 3.23 -37.54
CA GLU A 4 10.99 3.94 -37.26
C GLU A 4 9.89 3.01 -36.69
N ASN A 5 9.77 1.81 -37.28
CA ASN A 5 8.91 0.77 -36.75
C ASN A 5 9.31 0.35 -35.32
N ARG A 6 10.61 0.18 -35.03
CA ARG A 6 11.08 -0.18 -33.67
C ARG A 6 10.79 0.93 -32.65
N ARG A 7 10.92 2.20 -33.05
CA ARG A 7 10.63 3.35 -32.18
C ARG A 7 9.14 3.44 -31.87
N ASN A 8 8.27 3.22 -32.85
CA ASN A 8 6.82 3.21 -32.66
C ASN A 8 6.37 2.06 -31.77
N TYR A 9 6.96 0.85 -31.92
CA TYR A 9 6.67 -0.29 -31.02
C TYR A 9 7.08 -0.02 -29.57
N ALA A 10 8.22 0.62 -29.34
CA ALA A 10 8.65 0.98 -27.99
C ALA A 10 7.73 2.01 -27.37
N LEU A 11 7.30 3.04 -28.12
CA LEU A 11 6.36 4.06 -27.64
C LEU A 11 5.01 3.46 -27.24
N ILE A 12 4.47 2.57 -28.07
CA ILE A 12 3.23 1.85 -27.77
C ILE A 12 3.38 1.02 -26.47
N GLY A 13 4.52 0.34 -26.29
CA GLY A 13 4.80 -0.41 -25.06
C GLY A 13 4.78 0.48 -23.80
N TRP A 14 5.40 1.66 -23.86
CA TRP A 14 5.39 2.62 -22.76
C TRP A 14 3.99 3.18 -22.48
N LEU A 15 3.21 3.49 -23.52
CA LEU A 15 1.82 3.95 -23.37
C LEU A 15 0.94 2.89 -22.70
N ILE A 16 1.06 1.63 -23.11
CA ILE A 16 0.30 0.52 -22.53
C ILE A 16 0.68 0.30 -21.05
N CYS A 17 1.97 0.33 -20.71
CA CYS A 17 2.42 0.26 -19.32
C CYS A 17 1.94 1.49 -18.52
N GLY A 18 1.95 2.68 -19.12
CA GLY A 18 1.43 3.92 -18.53
C GLY A 18 -0.06 3.84 -18.19
N LEU A 19 -0.87 3.25 -19.06
CA LEU A 19 -2.29 3.02 -18.78
C LEU A 19 -2.50 2.08 -17.59
N GLY A 20 -1.73 1.00 -17.50
CA GLY A 20 -1.75 0.12 -16.34
C GLY A 20 -1.32 0.84 -15.06
N ALA A 21 -0.27 1.66 -15.14
CA ALA A 21 0.23 2.45 -14.01
C ALA A 21 -0.76 3.55 -13.57
N LEU A 22 -1.55 4.09 -14.49
CA LEU A 22 -2.65 5.00 -14.17
C LEU A 22 -3.74 4.29 -13.35
N PHE A 23 -4.05 3.03 -13.68
CA PHE A 23 -4.95 2.22 -12.85
C PHE A 23 -4.35 1.97 -11.45
N TYR A 24 -3.05 1.72 -11.35
CA TYR A 24 -2.39 1.58 -10.06
C TYR A 24 -2.44 2.87 -9.22
N SER A 25 -2.28 4.04 -9.84
CA SER A 25 -2.46 5.34 -9.19
C SER A 25 -3.90 5.56 -8.70
N TYR A 26 -4.88 5.18 -9.53
CA TYR A 26 -6.30 5.27 -9.20
C TYR A 26 -6.69 4.36 -8.02
N GLU A 27 -6.24 3.11 -8.01
CA GLU A 27 -6.54 2.22 -6.89
C GLU A 27 -5.89 2.68 -5.59
N TYR A 28 -4.67 3.25 -5.68
CA TYR A 28 -3.97 3.77 -4.50
C TYR A 28 -4.71 4.96 -3.89
N LEU A 29 -5.27 5.84 -4.73
CA LEU A 29 -6.16 6.91 -4.30
C LEU A 29 -7.40 6.34 -3.56
N LEU A 30 -8.05 5.28 -4.09
CA LEU A 30 -9.18 4.64 -3.41
C LEU A 30 -8.79 3.94 -2.10
N ARG A 31 -7.55 3.43 -2.01
CA ARG A 31 -7.01 2.79 -0.81
C ARG A 31 -6.97 3.75 0.35
N ILE A 32 -6.41 4.94 0.13
CA ILE A 32 -6.19 5.93 1.18
C ILE A 32 -7.41 6.83 1.45
N ALA A 33 -8.40 6.85 0.57
CA ALA A 33 -9.58 7.72 0.68
C ALA A 33 -10.21 7.76 2.08
N PRO A 34 -10.32 6.65 2.85
CA PRO A 34 -10.87 6.71 4.21
C PRO A 34 -10.12 7.64 5.16
N SER A 35 -8.80 7.82 5.01
CA SER A 35 -7.98 8.63 5.92
C SER A 35 -8.42 10.11 5.98
N VAL A 36 -8.81 10.67 4.84
CA VAL A 36 -9.28 12.07 4.73
C VAL A 36 -10.77 12.22 5.06
N MET A 37 -11.50 11.12 5.17
CA MET A 37 -12.97 11.06 5.37
C MET A 37 -13.35 10.51 6.76
N GLU A 38 -12.39 10.33 7.69
CA GLU A 38 -12.59 9.62 8.95
C GLU A 38 -13.83 10.11 9.69
N THR A 39 -13.95 11.41 9.95
CA THR A 39 -15.08 11.98 10.69
C THR A 39 -16.40 11.73 9.97
N ALA A 40 -16.46 11.99 8.66
CA ALA A 40 -17.68 11.84 7.87
C ALA A 40 -18.12 10.36 7.76
N LEU A 41 -17.18 9.42 7.64
CA LEU A 41 -17.48 7.98 7.60
C LEU A 41 -17.96 7.48 8.96
N ARG A 42 -17.32 7.92 10.04
CA ARG A 42 -17.76 7.56 11.40
C ARG A 42 -19.18 8.07 11.69
N GLU A 43 -19.49 9.29 11.31
CA GLU A 43 -20.83 9.85 11.43
C GLU A 43 -21.86 9.10 10.59
N HIS A 44 -21.55 8.85 9.30
CA HIS A 44 -22.48 8.23 8.36
C HIS A 44 -22.85 6.80 8.73
N PHE A 45 -21.87 5.99 9.13
CA PHE A 45 -22.06 4.59 9.50
C PHE A 45 -22.19 4.38 11.01
N ASN A 46 -22.18 5.47 11.78
CA ASN A 46 -22.26 5.45 13.22
C ASN A 46 -21.18 4.56 13.87
N LEU A 47 -19.90 4.83 13.58
CA LEU A 47 -18.77 4.00 13.94
C LEU A 47 -17.94 4.57 15.10
N SER A 48 -17.51 3.68 16.00
CA SER A 48 -16.36 3.92 16.87
C SER A 48 -15.04 3.93 16.07
N ALA A 49 -13.91 4.26 16.71
CA ALA A 49 -12.61 4.15 16.06
C ALA A 49 -12.32 2.68 15.62
N THR A 50 -12.71 1.71 16.45
CA THR A 50 -12.63 0.27 16.09
C THR A 50 -13.44 -0.02 14.82
N GLY A 51 -14.67 0.46 14.73
CA GLY A 51 -15.53 0.27 13.56
C GLY A 51 -14.93 0.88 12.30
N PHE A 52 -14.35 2.07 12.41
CA PHE A 52 -13.66 2.75 11.31
C PHE A 52 -12.40 1.99 10.85
N GLY A 53 -11.58 1.52 11.80
CA GLY A 53 -10.43 0.66 11.49
C GLY A 53 -10.84 -0.64 10.81
N ASN A 54 -11.93 -1.28 11.28
CA ASN A 54 -12.45 -2.51 10.68
C ASN A 54 -12.91 -2.30 9.25
N ILE A 55 -13.80 -1.33 8.97
CA ILE A 55 -14.32 -1.11 7.62
C ILE A 55 -13.20 -0.75 6.62
N SER A 56 -12.20 -0.01 7.09
CA SER A 56 -11.05 0.37 6.26
C SER A 56 -10.16 -0.83 5.94
N SER A 57 -9.88 -1.68 6.92
CA SER A 57 -9.01 -2.85 6.77
C SER A 57 -9.62 -3.98 5.92
N VAL A 58 -10.95 -4.00 5.72
CA VAL A 58 -11.60 -5.00 4.84
C VAL A 58 -11.03 -4.98 3.42
N TYR A 59 -10.52 -3.84 2.95
CA TYR A 59 -9.74 -3.75 1.74
C TYR A 59 -8.58 -4.77 1.72
N TYR A 60 -7.82 -4.85 2.80
CA TYR A 60 -6.67 -5.75 2.92
C TYR A 60 -7.06 -7.23 3.05
N TYR A 61 -8.25 -7.55 3.57
CA TYR A 61 -8.74 -8.93 3.64
C TYR A 61 -8.91 -9.56 2.23
N ALA A 62 -9.20 -8.74 1.21
CA ALA A 62 -9.20 -9.19 -0.17
C ALA A 62 -7.82 -9.08 -0.83
N TYR A 63 -7.14 -7.94 -0.62
CA TYR A 63 -5.87 -7.62 -1.27
C TYR A 63 -4.76 -8.62 -0.91
N VAL A 64 -4.59 -8.95 0.38
CA VAL A 64 -3.49 -9.77 0.88
C VAL A 64 -3.51 -11.21 0.32
N PRO A 65 -4.62 -11.98 0.41
CA PRO A 65 -4.66 -13.33 -0.15
C PRO A 65 -4.49 -13.35 -1.67
N MET A 66 -4.96 -12.32 -2.36
CA MET A 66 -4.88 -12.23 -3.83
C MET A 66 -3.46 -12.04 -4.36
N GLN A 67 -2.49 -11.62 -3.53
CA GLN A 67 -1.10 -11.46 -3.97
C GLN A 67 -0.50 -12.76 -4.54
N LEU A 68 -0.92 -13.92 -4.05
CA LEU A 68 -0.42 -15.21 -4.53
C LEU A 68 -1.06 -15.64 -5.87
N PRO A 69 -2.40 -15.65 -6.05
CA PRO A 69 -3.01 -16.13 -7.28
C PRO A 69 -2.96 -15.14 -8.45
N VAL A 70 -2.80 -13.83 -8.19
CA VAL A 70 -2.86 -12.79 -9.24
C VAL A 70 -1.85 -13.03 -10.35
N GLY A 71 -0.61 -13.41 -10.04
CA GLY A 71 0.41 -13.68 -11.05
C GLY A 71 -0.01 -14.80 -12.01
N ILE A 72 -0.52 -15.91 -11.46
CA ILE A 72 -1.01 -17.06 -12.22
C ILE A 72 -2.22 -16.68 -13.09
N MET A 73 -3.13 -15.90 -12.53
CA MET A 73 -4.30 -15.41 -13.26
C MET A 73 -3.88 -14.51 -14.42
N MET A 74 -2.88 -13.63 -14.23
CA MET A 74 -2.34 -12.77 -15.28
C MET A 74 -1.72 -13.58 -16.42
N ASP A 75 -1.06 -14.69 -16.11
CA ASP A 75 -0.50 -15.60 -17.10
C ASP A 75 -1.58 -16.33 -17.89
N ARG A 76 -2.68 -16.68 -17.25
CA ARG A 76 -3.75 -17.47 -17.87
C ARG A 76 -4.73 -16.64 -18.69
N TYR A 77 -5.20 -15.51 -18.15
CA TYR A 77 -6.30 -14.74 -18.72
C TYR A 77 -5.85 -13.48 -19.46
N GLY A 78 -4.58 -13.08 -19.27
CA GLY A 78 -4.00 -11.91 -19.87
C GLY A 78 -4.27 -10.59 -19.12
N PRO A 79 -3.32 -9.64 -19.18
CA PRO A 79 -3.42 -8.40 -18.43
C PRO A 79 -4.56 -7.48 -18.92
N ARG A 80 -4.89 -7.47 -20.22
CA ARG A 80 -5.99 -6.64 -20.75
C ARG A 80 -7.30 -6.93 -20.03
N ARG A 81 -7.73 -8.20 -20.02
CA ARG A 81 -9.01 -8.59 -19.40
C ARG A 81 -8.97 -8.36 -17.90
N LEU A 82 -7.91 -8.82 -17.23
CA LEU A 82 -7.84 -8.76 -15.78
C LEU A 82 -7.76 -7.33 -15.26
N LEU A 83 -6.95 -6.43 -15.85
CA LEU A 83 -6.86 -5.04 -15.43
C LEU A 83 -8.19 -4.30 -15.67
N THR A 84 -8.86 -4.56 -16.79
CA THR A 84 -10.17 -3.96 -17.06
C THR A 84 -11.23 -4.41 -16.07
N PHE A 85 -11.35 -5.73 -15.81
CA PHE A 85 -12.29 -6.25 -14.80
C PHE A 85 -11.94 -5.80 -13.40
N ALA A 86 -10.66 -5.74 -13.05
CA ALA A 86 -10.19 -5.26 -11.76
C ALA A 86 -10.57 -3.80 -11.53
N CYS A 87 -10.39 -2.93 -12.52
CA CYS A 87 -10.83 -1.54 -12.46
C CYS A 87 -12.36 -1.44 -12.31
N LEU A 88 -13.11 -2.24 -13.06
CA LEU A 88 -14.58 -2.28 -12.95
C LEU A 88 -15.03 -2.76 -11.56
N ILE A 89 -14.37 -3.75 -10.98
CA ILE A 89 -14.63 -4.24 -9.61
C ILE A 89 -14.39 -3.11 -8.59
N CYS A 90 -13.31 -2.32 -8.74
CA CYS A 90 -13.07 -1.15 -7.90
C CYS A 90 -14.21 -0.12 -8.02
N VAL A 91 -14.69 0.13 -9.22
CA VAL A 91 -15.83 1.05 -9.47
C VAL A 91 -17.10 0.55 -8.77
N ILE A 92 -17.46 -0.72 -8.99
CA ILE A 92 -18.63 -1.34 -8.35
C ILE A 92 -18.50 -1.27 -6.83
N GLY A 93 -17.31 -1.62 -6.28
CA GLY A 93 -17.04 -1.55 -4.85
C GLY A 93 -17.19 -0.13 -4.30
N THR A 94 -16.75 0.88 -5.05
CA THR A 94 -16.87 2.29 -4.64
C THR A 94 -18.32 2.74 -4.61
N PHE A 95 -19.14 2.42 -5.63
CA PHE A 95 -20.57 2.73 -5.62
C PHE A 95 -21.32 1.98 -4.53
N LEU A 96 -20.96 0.73 -4.27
CA LEU A 96 -21.57 -0.05 -3.19
C LEU A 96 -21.26 0.58 -1.82
N PHE A 97 -20.03 1.06 -1.64
CA PHE A 97 -19.59 1.74 -0.41
C PHE A 97 -20.33 3.07 -0.19
N THR A 98 -20.58 3.85 -1.24
CA THR A 98 -21.24 5.15 -1.12
C THR A 98 -22.76 5.09 -1.14
N GLY A 99 -23.36 3.99 -1.62
CA GLY A 99 -24.80 3.85 -1.83
C GLY A 99 -25.56 3.25 -0.64
N THR A 100 -24.94 3.09 0.52
CA THR A 100 -25.55 2.40 1.66
C THR A 100 -25.23 3.07 2.99
N THR A 101 -26.06 2.83 3.98
CA THR A 101 -25.82 3.13 5.39
C THR A 101 -25.53 1.85 6.21
N ASP A 102 -25.66 0.68 5.58
CA ASP A 102 -25.38 -0.61 6.23
C ASP A 102 -23.89 -0.91 6.23
N PHE A 103 -23.35 -1.25 7.40
CA PHE A 103 -21.93 -1.56 7.61
C PHE A 103 -21.43 -2.71 6.73
N TRP A 104 -22.20 -3.80 6.63
CA TRP A 104 -21.76 -5.02 5.94
C TRP A 104 -21.77 -4.84 4.41
N VAL A 105 -22.74 -4.09 3.91
CA VAL A 105 -22.78 -3.72 2.50
C VAL A 105 -21.62 -2.79 2.14
N ALA A 106 -21.35 -1.79 2.99
CA ALA A 106 -20.20 -0.90 2.80
C ALA A 106 -18.85 -1.67 2.91
N ALA A 107 -18.71 -2.57 3.89
CA ALA A 107 -17.56 -3.45 4.02
C ALA A 107 -17.36 -4.32 2.77
N SER A 108 -18.45 -4.86 2.19
CA SER A 108 -18.40 -5.59 0.91
C SER A 108 -17.89 -4.71 -0.23
N GLY A 109 -18.27 -3.44 -0.26
CA GLY A 109 -17.73 -2.46 -1.20
C GLY A 109 -16.21 -2.29 -1.04
N ARG A 110 -15.71 -2.14 0.19
CA ARG A 110 -14.27 -2.06 0.49
C ARG A 110 -13.53 -3.35 0.11
N PHE A 111 -14.14 -4.52 0.35
CA PHE A 111 -13.60 -5.81 -0.07
C PHE A 111 -13.42 -5.87 -1.58
N LEU A 112 -14.42 -5.44 -2.36
CA LEU A 112 -14.34 -5.40 -3.83
C LEU A 112 -13.24 -4.44 -4.31
N VAL A 113 -13.10 -3.27 -3.69
CA VAL A 113 -12.00 -2.35 -4.02
C VAL A 113 -10.66 -3.03 -3.78
N GLY A 114 -10.45 -3.70 -2.64
CA GLY A 114 -9.22 -4.44 -2.35
C GLY A 114 -8.97 -5.58 -3.32
N LEU A 115 -10.01 -6.31 -3.72
CA LEU A 115 -9.93 -7.38 -4.69
C LEU A 115 -9.45 -6.88 -6.06
N GLY A 116 -10.04 -5.80 -6.57
CA GLY A 116 -9.62 -5.20 -7.83
C GLY A 116 -8.21 -4.62 -7.77
N SER A 117 -7.88 -3.95 -6.68
CA SER A 117 -6.57 -3.33 -6.45
C SER A 117 -5.40 -4.31 -6.51
N ALA A 118 -5.59 -5.55 -6.09
CA ALA A 118 -4.55 -6.57 -6.07
C ALA A 118 -3.94 -6.85 -7.46
N PHE A 119 -4.68 -6.59 -8.52
CA PHE A 119 -4.24 -6.82 -9.91
C PHE A 119 -3.40 -5.69 -10.50
N ALA A 120 -3.45 -4.50 -9.94
CA ALA A 120 -2.94 -3.30 -10.59
C ALA A 120 -1.41 -3.35 -10.79
N PHE A 121 -0.63 -3.46 -9.72
CA PHE A 121 0.84 -3.45 -9.81
C PHE A 121 1.39 -4.64 -10.61
N VAL A 122 0.93 -5.86 -10.28
CA VAL A 122 1.35 -7.08 -10.96
C VAL A 122 0.98 -7.03 -12.44
N GLY A 123 -0.18 -6.46 -12.78
CA GLY A 123 -0.62 -6.28 -14.15
C GLY A 123 0.29 -5.36 -14.96
N VAL A 124 0.77 -4.26 -14.38
CA VAL A 124 1.74 -3.38 -15.05
C VAL A 124 3.05 -4.11 -15.33
N LEU A 125 3.57 -4.84 -14.34
CA LEU A 125 4.79 -5.63 -14.53
C LEU A 125 4.60 -6.69 -15.62
N LYS A 126 3.43 -7.32 -15.69
CA LYS A 126 3.11 -8.27 -16.76
C LYS A 126 3.03 -7.59 -18.13
N LEU A 127 2.42 -6.42 -18.23
CA LEU A 127 2.43 -5.63 -19.47
C LEU A 127 3.87 -5.31 -19.91
N ALA A 128 4.72 -4.91 -18.97
CA ALA A 128 6.12 -4.63 -19.25
C ALA A 128 6.88 -5.83 -19.82
N THR A 129 6.66 -7.04 -19.29
CA THR A 129 7.28 -8.28 -19.84
C THR A 129 6.81 -8.62 -21.25
N ILE A 130 5.63 -8.17 -21.65
CA ILE A 130 5.05 -8.42 -22.98
C ILE A 130 5.52 -7.38 -24.01
N TRP A 131 5.58 -6.14 -23.61
CA TRP A 131 5.73 -5.00 -24.53
C TRP A 131 7.12 -4.38 -24.53
N LEU A 132 7.89 -4.49 -23.44
CA LEU A 132 9.18 -3.83 -23.27
C LEU A 132 10.33 -4.87 -23.17
N PRO A 133 11.56 -4.46 -23.49
CA PRO A 133 12.74 -5.30 -23.28
C PRO A 133 13.00 -5.54 -21.78
N GLU A 134 13.61 -6.69 -21.45
CA GLU A 134 13.86 -7.11 -20.07
C GLU A 134 14.67 -6.11 -19.24
N ASN A 135 15.61 -5.39 -19.88
CA ASN A 135 16.41 -4.34 -19.22
C ASN A 135 15.60 -3.10 -18.80
N LYS A 136 14.32 -3.00 -19.15
CA LYS A 136 13.40 -1.91 -18.74
C LYS A 136 12.48 -2.28 -17.59
N LEU A 137 12.43 -3.54 -17.19
CA LEU A 137 11.49 -4.02 -16.16
C LEU A 137 11.69 -3.32 -14.81
N ALA A 138 12.92 -3.14 -14.37
CA ALA A 138 13.22 -2.42 -13.12
C ALA A 138 12.77 -0.95 -13.18
N MET A 139 12.99 -0.29 -14.32
CA MET A 139 12.55 1.09 -14.55
C MET A 139 11.02 1.20 -14.52
N VAL A 140 10.29 0.27 -15.16
CA VAL A 140 8.82 0.25 -15.14
C VAL A 140 8.30 0.02 -13.72
N SER A 141 8.89 -0.92 -12.97
CA SER A 141 8.52 -1.18 -11.59
C SER A 141 8.68 0.07 -10.73
N GLY A 142 9.81 0.77 -10.83
CA GLY A 142 10.07 2.01 -10.10
C GLY A 142 9.10 3.14 -10.47
N LEU A 143 8.86 3.36 -11.76
CA LEU A 143 7.92 4.37 -12.24
C LEU A 143 6.48 4.06 -11.83
N THR A 144 6.09 2.78 -11.84
CA THR A 144 4.76 2.36 -11.38
C THR A 144 4.59 2.64 -9.89
N SER A 145 5.57 2.28 -9.09
CA SER A 145 5.56 2.58 -7.64
C SER A 145 5.46 4.09 -7.38
N ALA A 146 6.23 4.91 -8.12
CA ALA A 146 6.18 6.36 -8.02
C ALA A 146 4.80 6.93 -8.41
N LEU A 147 4.17 6.40 -9.48
CA LEU A 147 2.81 6.80 -9.86
C LEU A 147 1.76 6.37 -8.82
N GLY A 148 1.94 5.22 -8.16
CA GLY A 148 1.09 4.82 -7.05
C GLY A 148 1.15 5.82 -5.89
N THR A 149 2.35 6.22 -5.48
CA THR A 149 2.51 7.23 -4.42
C THR A 149 1.99 8.61 -4.84
N VAL A 150 2.09 8.99 -6.13
CA VAL A 150 1.39 10.18 -6.65
C VAL A 150 -0.12 10.03 -6.50
N GLY A 151 -0.70 8.85 -6.75
CA GLY A 151 -2.11 8.56 -6.48
C GLY A 151 -2.49 8.79 -5.02
N ALA A 152 -1.63 8.35 -4.08
CA ALA A 152 -1.80 8.63 -2.65
C ALA A 152 -1.77 10.13 -2.35
N MET A 153 -0.77 10.85 -2.86
CA MET A 153 -0.64 12.31 -2.64
C MET A 153 -1.84 13.08 -3.21
N LEU A 154 -2.37 12.65 -4.36
CA LEU A 154 -3.60 13.19 -4.92
C LEU A 154 -4.80 12.91 -4.01
N GLY A 155 -4.88 11.71 -3.44
CA GLY A 155 -5.90 11.37 -2.45
C GLY A 155 -5.82 12.26 -1.21
N ASP A 156 -4.65 12.43 -0.62
CA ASP A 156 -4.46 13.22 0.60
C ASP A 156 -4.83 14.70 0.43
N ASN A 157 -4.58 15.29 -0.74
CA ASN A 157 -4.76 16.71 -0.96
C ASN A 157 -6.03 17.03 -1.78
N PHE A 158 -6.25 16.35 -2.92
CA PHE A 158 -7.39 16.66 -3.78
C PHE A 158 -8.70 16.12 -3.22
N LEU A 159 -8.71 14.87 -2.71
CA LEU A 159 -9.95 14.35 -2.12
C LEU A 159 -10.36 15.20 -0.90
N GLU A 160 -9.42 15.65 -0.09
CA GLU A 160 -9.70 16.52 1.06
C GLU A 160 -10.50 17.77 0.62
N ILE A 161 -10.01 18.47 -0.41
CA ILE A 161 -10.67 19.68 -0.94
C ILE A 161 -12.09 19.36 -1.43
N PHE A 162 -12.25 18.27 -2.19
CA PHE A 162 -13.56 17.89 -2.71
C PHE A 162 -14.51 17.37 -1.61
N VAL A 163 -14.01 16.64 -0.64
CA VAL A 163 -14.78 16.18 0.52
C VAL A 163 -15.32 17.36 1.30
N HIS A 164 -14.50 18.39 1.53
CA HIS A 164 -14.92 19.59 2.23
C HIS A 164 -15.99 20.39 1.45
N ARG A 165 -15.89 20.45 0.12
CA ARG A 165 -16.82 21.24 -0.73
C ARG A 165 -18.09 20.50 -1.10
N LEU A 166 -18.01 19.21 -1.43
CA LEU A 166 -19.08 18.42 -2.03
C LEU A 166 -19.62 17.33 -1.11
N GLY A 167 -18.90 17.04 -0.02
CA GLY A 167 -19.14 15.87 0.83
C GLY A 167 -18.49 14.60 0.27
N TRP A 168 -18.27 13.63 1.16
CA TRP A 168 -17.51 12.41 0.85
C TRP A 168 -18.22 11.51 -0.18
N ILE A 169 -19.57 11.37 -0.12
CA ILE A 169 -20.33 10.53 -1.05
C ILE A 169 -20.18 11.03 -2.50
N LYS A 170 -20.40 12.33 -2.73
CA LYS A 170 -20.26 12.91 -4.07
C LYS A 170 -18.83 12.80 -4.58
N THR A 171 -17.86 13.03 -3.71
CA THR A 171 -16.43 12.94 -4.04
C THR A 171 -16.06 11.54 -4.48
N LEU A 172 -16.43 10.49 -3.73
CA LEU A 172 -16.15 9.10 -4.12
C LEU A 172 -16.94 8.68 -5.37
N ASN A 173 -18.16 9.14 -5.53
CA ASN A 173 -18.93 8.88 -6.77
C ASN A 173 -18.23 9.51 -7.99
N MET A 174 -17.67 10.71 -7.89
CA MET A 174 -16.85 11.31 -8.96
C MET A 174 -15.61 10.47 -9.27
N THR A 175 -14.92 9.93 -8.24
CA THR A 175 -13.81 9.02 -8.48
C THR A 175 -14.26 7.71 -9.13
N ALA A 176 -15.45 7.20 -8.79
CA ALA A 176 -16.02 6.01 -9.42
C ALA A 176 -16.38 6.28 -10.89
N PHE A 177 -16.94 7.44 -11.23
CA PHE A 177 -17.19 7.84 -12.62
C PHE A 177 -15.87 7.95 -13.42
N PHE A 178 -14.82 8.53 -12.83
CA PHE A 178 -13.49 8.50 -13.43
C PHE A 178 -13.01 7.05 -13.65
N GLY A 179 -13.26 6.15 -12.71
CA GLY A 179 -12.95 4.73 -12.81
C GLY A 179 -13.71 4.04 -13.97
N ILE A 180 -14.98 4.42 -14.28
CA ILE A 180 -15.69 3.93 -15.45
C ILE A 180 -14.96 4.34 -16.74
N VAL A 181 -14.62 5.62 -16.86
CA VAL A 181 -13.85 6.13 -18.02
C VAL A 181 -12.52 5.40 -18.15
N LEU A 182 -11.81 5.23 -17.03
CA LEU A 182 -10.55 4.49 -17.01
C LEU A 182 -10.74 3.03 -17.44
N THR A 183 -11.82 2.37 -17.02
CA THR A 183 -12.14 1.00 -17.45
C THR A 183 -12.25 0.90 -18.98
N PHE A 184 -12.95 1.85 -19.61
CA PHE A 184 -13.03 1.91 -21.07
C PHE A 184 -11.68 2.18 -21.72
N ILE A 185 -10.89 3.10 -21.18
CA ILE A 185 -9.54 3.39 -21.66
C ILE A 185 -8.65 2.15 -21.56
N LEU A 186 -8.68 1.41 -20.45
CA LEU A 186 -7.93 0.17 -20.28
C LEU A 186 -8.35 -0.89 -21.31
N TRP A 187 -9.67 -1.05 -21.52
CA TRP A 187 -10.19 -2.03 -22.49
C TRP A 187 -9.78 -1.70 -23.93
N LEU A 188 -9.80 -0.44 -24.31
CA LEU A 188 -9.46 0.00 -25.66
C LEU A 188 -7.95 0.13 -25.88
N GLY A 189 -7.21 0.59 -24.87
CA GLY A 189 -5.80 0.91 -24.99
C GLY A 189 -4.85 -0.27 -24.74
N ILE A 190 -5.23 -1.22 -23.89
CA ILE A 190 -4.40 -2.39 -23.63
C ILE A 190 -4.68 -3.46 -24.67
N HIS A 191 -3.64 -3.93 -25.34
CA HIS A 191 -3.71 -5.00 -26.33
C HIS A 191 -2.86 -6.18 -25.92
N ASP A 192 -3.43 -7.38 -26.00
CA ASP A 192 -2.69 -8.63 -25.80
C ASP A 192 -1.98 -9.03 -27.10
N LYS A 193 -0.68 -9.31 -27.07
CA LYS A 193 0.04 -9.84 -28.24
C LYS A 193 -0.42 -11.27 -28.52
N LYS A 194 -1.09 -11.47 -29.65
CA LYS A 194 -1.50 -12.80 -30.13
C LYS A 194 -0.27 -13.71 -30.27
N GLY A 195 -0.26 -14.85 -29.57
CA GLY A 195 0.74 -15.89 -29.71
C GLY A 195 1.64 -16.18 -28.51
N ARG A 196 1.85 -15.24 -27.58
CA ARG A 196 2.71 -15.46 -26.39
C ARG A 196 2.02 -16.21 -25.23
N TYR A 197 0.68 -16.22 -25.20
CA TYR A 197 -0.11 -16.88 -24.15
C TYR A 197 -0.20 -18.41 -24.30
N ARG A 198 0.09 -18.96 -25.49
CA ARG A 198 -0.20 -20.36 -25.82
C ARG A 198 0.92 -21.35 -25.41
N GLN A 199 2.05 -20.86 -24.88
CA GLN A 199 3.21 -21.73 -24.57
C GLN A 199 3.35 -22.09 -23.08
N SER A 200 2.60 -21.51 -22.16
CA SER A 200 2.58 -21.97 -20.76
C SER A 200 1.43 -22.94 -20.55
N GLY A 201 1.73 -24.20 -20.47
CA GLY A 201 0.76 -25.28 -20.17
C GLY A 201 -0.01 -24.98 -18.88
N THR A 202 -1.29 -24.71 -19.01
CA THR A 202 -2.14 -24.04 -18.02
C THR A 202 -2.33 -24.79 -16.69
N VAL A 203 -2.24 -26.12 -16.65
CA VAL A 203 -2.37 -26.94 -15.44
C VAL A 203 -1.02 -27.10 -14.73
N SER A 204 0.06 -27.16 -15.49
CA SER A 204 1.44 -27.23 -15.01
C SER A 204 1.83 -25.96 -14.22
N SER A 205 1.37 -24.78 -14.64
CA SER A 205 1.72 -23.50 -14.01
C SER A 205 1.13 -23.33 -12.60
N PHE A 206 -0.14 -23.69 -12.38
CA PHE A 206 -0.77 -23.62 -11.05
C PHE A 206 -0.16 -24.61 -10.07
N LYS A 207 0.00 -25.88 -10.50
CA LYS A 207 0.64 -26.92 -9.69
C LYS A 207 2.08 -26.57 -9.36
N LYS A 208 2.84 -26.03 -10.32
CA LYS A 208 4.20 -25.54 -10.11
C LYS A 208 4.22 -24.38 -9.12
N GLY A 209 3.34 -23.38 -9.26
CA GLY A 209 3.23 -22.26 -8.33
C GLY A 209 2.93 -22.69 -6.90
N MET A 210 2.05 -23.69 -6.70
CA MET A 210 1.76 -24.26 -5.39
C MET A 210 2.95 -25.04 -4.81
N ILE A 211 3.70 -25.77 -5.64
CA ILE A 211 4.92 -26.47 -5.23
C ILE A 211 5.98 -25.43 -4.83
N ASP A 212 6.22 -24.41 -5.65
CA ASP A 212 7.16 -23.33 -5.39
C ASP A 212 6.79 -22.60 -4.10
N LEU A 213 5.50 -22.31 -3.88
CA LEU A 213 5.01 -21.71 -2.65
C LEU A 213 5.33 -22.61 -1.44
N GLY A 214 5.11 -23.93 -1.56
CA GLY A 214 5.44 -24.88 -0.50
C GLY A 214 6.94 -24.92 -0.18
N ILE A 215 7.81 -24.81 -1.19
CA ILE A 215 9.27 -24.75 -1.00
C ILE A 215 9.66 -23.44 -0.28
N ILE A 216 9.15 -22.31 -0.77
CA ILE A 216 9.48 -20.98 -0.26
C ILE A 216 8.94 -20.79 1.15
N ALA A 217 7.71 -21.24 1.43
CA ALA A 217 7.09 -21.13 2.76
C ALA A 217 7.83 -21.92 3.85
N ARG A 218 8.61 -22.93 3.48
CA ARG A 218 9.49 -23.68 4.41
C ARG A 218 10.78 -22.92 4.75
N ASN A 219 11.15 -21.91 3.96
CA ASN A 219 12.35 -21.13 4.22
C ASN A 219 12.10 -20.07 5.30
N LYS A 220 12.59 -20.31 6.51
CA LYS A 220 12.44 -19.39 7.66
C LYS A 220 12.95 -17.97 7.37
N GLN A 221 13.95 -17.83 6.50
CA GLN A 221 14.52 -16.52 6.17
C GLN A 221 13.52 -15.66 5.36
N ILE A 222 12.65 -16.24 4.58
CA ILE A 222 11.56 -15.52 3.88
C ILE A 222 10.57 -14.92 4.89
N TRP A 223 10.22 -15.66 5.95
CA TRP A 223 9.33 -15.14 7.00
C TRP A 223 9.98 -14.01 7.81
N VAL A 224 11.27 -14.16 8.17
CA VAL A 224 12.01 -13.09 8.87
C VAL A 224 12.10 -11.84 7.99
N ASN A 225 12.42 -12.01 6.70
CA ASN A 225 12.49 -10.91 5.72
C ASN A 225 11.11 -10.23 5.52
N GLY A 226 10.06 -11.02 5.35
CA GLY A 226 8.70 -10.50 5.20
C GLY A 226 8.22 -9.78 6.46
N LEU A 227 8.50 -10.33 7.65
CA LEU A 227 8.16 -9.70 8.93
C LEU A 227 8.93 -8.39 9.14
N PHE A 228 10.23 -8.36 8.82
CA PHE A 228 10.99 -7.10 8.78
C PHE A 228 10.28 -6.08 7.89
N GLY A 229 9.93 -6.48 6.65
CA GLY A 229 9.24 -5.62 5.71
C GLY A 229 7.88 -5.13 6.22
N CYS A 230 7.10 -6.00 6.84
CA CYS A 230 5.82 -5.66 7.45
C CYS A 230 5.98 -4.58 8.53
N LEU A 231 6.89 -4.79 9.46
CA LEU A 231 7.08 -3.91 10.62
C LEU A 231 7.69 -2.56 10.26
N VAL A 232 8.63 -2.51 9.31
CA VAL A 232 9.20 -1.23 8.82
C VAL A 232 8.20 -0.47 7.94
N TYR A 233 7.25 -1.15 7.31
CA TYR A 233 6.26 -0.53 6.43
C TYR A 233 5.00 -0.02 7.17
N LEU A 234 4.93 -0.17 8.50
CA LEU A 234 3.81 0.33 9.33
C LEU A 234 3.56 1.85 9.18
N PRO A 235 4.59 2.70 8.99
CA PRO A 235 4.35 4.10 8.68
C PRO A 235 3.51 4.33 7.42
N THR A 236 3.57 3.43 6.42
CA THR A 236 2.65 3.47 5.27
C THR A 236 1.32 2.82 5.62
N THR A 237 1.32 1.52 5.89
CA THR A 237 0.08 0.71 5.91
C THR A 237 -0.86 1.05 7.05
N VAL A 238 -0.37 1.57 8.15
CA VAL A 238 -1.19 1.90 9.33
C VAL A 238 -1.29 3.40 9.53
N PHE A 239 -0.15 4.10 9.49
CA PHE A 239 -0.15 5.54 9.74
C PHE A 239 -0.63 6.29 8.48
N ALA A 240 0.13 6.35 7.40
CA ALA A 240 -0.18 7.22 6.27
C ALA A 240 -1.49 6.83 5.54
N GLU A 241 -1.79 5.55 5.41
CA GLU A 241 -2.97 5.09 4.67
C GLU A 241 -4.29 5.19 5.47
N LEU A 242 -4.24 5.40 6.81
CA LEU A 242 -5.47 5.51 7.58
C LEU A 242 -5.40 6.50 8.75
N TRP A 243 -4.48 6.31 9.71
CA TRP A 243 -4.52 7.00 11.00
C TRP A 243 -3.66 8.27 11.07
N GLY A 244 -2.80 8.51 10.08
CA GLY A 244 -1.87 9.63 10.07
C GLY A 244 -2.57 10.99 9.99
N ILE A 245 -3.47 11.17 9.04
CA ILE A 245 -4.23 12.42 8.90
C ILE A 245 -5.10 12.68 10.14
N PRO A 246 -5.91 11.71 10.64
CA PRO A 246 -6.61 11.87 11.93
C PRO A 246 -5.69 12.26 13.09
N TYR A 247 -4.54 11.57 13.23
CA TYR A 247 -3.56 11.89 14.27
C TYR A 247 -3.02 13.32 14.15
N LEU A 248 -2.58 13.72 12.97
CA LEU A 248 -2.00 15.06 12.74
C LEU A 248 -3.03 16.17 12.98
N ARG A 249 -4.30 15.93 12.65
CA ARG A 249 -5.38 16.88 12.89
C ARG A 249 -5.78 16.97 14.37
N HIS A 250 -6.03 15.83 15.01
CA HIS A 250 -6.61 15.81 16.36
C HIS A 250 -5.57 15.91 17.48
N ALA A 251 -4.35 15.37 17.27
CA ALA A 251 -3.29 15.40 18.27
C ALA A 251 -2.34 16.59 18.12
N HIS A 252 -1.97 16.97 16.88
CA HIS A 252 -1.10 18.12 16.62
C HIS A 252 -1.86 19.40 16.26
N GLY A 253 -3.19 19.33 16.04
CA GLY A 253 -4.01 20.49 15.70
C GLY A 253 -3.71 21.08 14.31
N LEU A 254 -3.12 20.29 13.39
CA LEU A 254 -2.86 20.73 12.03
C LEU A 254 -4.18 20.95 11.27
N SER A 255 -4.17 21.91 10.35
CA SER A 255 -5.26 22.05 9.39
C SER A 255 -5.40 20.78 8.54
N ALA A 256 -6.55 20.54 7.92
CA ALA A 256 -6.75 19.41 7.03
C ALA A 256 -5.72 19.43 5.87
N HIS A 257 -5.47 20.62 5.30
CA HIS A 257 -4.45 20.81 4.27
C HIS A 257 -3.03 20.52 4.78
N GLY A 258 -2.67 21.04 5.96
CA GLY A 258 -1.35 20.82 6.57
C GLY A 258 -1.09 19.34 6.88
N ALA A 259 -2.11 18.63 7.39
CA ALA A 259 -2.03 17.20 7.65
C ALA A 259 -1.91 16.39 6.35
N GLY A 260 -2.69 16.72 5.32
CA GLY A 260 -2.60 16.10 4.00
C GLY A 260 -1.24 16.31 3.34
N LEU A 261 -0.69 17.54 3.41
CA LEU A 261 0.64 17.84 2.89
C LEU A 261 1.73 17.08 3.66
N ALA A 262 1.68 17.03 4.98
CA ALA A 262 2.62 16.28 5.80
C ALA A 262 2.60 14.78 5.45
N ASN A 263 1.40 14.20 5.28
CA ASN A 263 1.23 12.81 4.88
C ASN A 263 1.76 12.55 3.46
N SER A 264 1.52 13.45 2.52
CA SER A 264 2.07 13.40 1.16
C SER A 264 3.60 13.46 1.14
N LEU A 265 4.22 14.27 2.02
CA LEU A 265 5.67 14.35 2.14
C LEU A 265 6.29 13.02 2.62
N LEU A 266 5.58 12.26 3.44
CA LEU A 266 6.01 10.89 3.79
C LEU A 266 6.05 9.99 2.54
N PHE A 267 5.02 10.02 1.70
CA PHE A 267 5.00 9.27 0.44
C PHE A 267 6.10 9.73 -0.52
N LEU A 268 6.33 11.04 -0.61
CA LEU A 268 7.41 11.60 -1.43
C LEU A 268 8.78 11.14 -0.93
N GLY A 269 9.00 11.18 0.40
CA GLY A 269 10.22 10.68 1.02
C GLY A 269 10.48 9.21 0.69
N PHE A 270 9.45 8.36 0.77
CA PHE A 270 9.54 6.95 0.38
C PHE A 270 9.88 6.77 -1.10
N THR A 271 9.21 7.53 -1.97
CA THR A 271 9.43 7.45 -3.42
C THR A 271 10.86 7.78 -3.82
N LEU A 272 11.43 8.81 -3.21
CA LEU A 272 12.82 9.21 -3.44
C LEU A 272 13.81 8.30 -2.70
N GLY A 273 13.46 7.86 -1.51
CA GLY A 273 14.30 7.05 -0.65
C GLY A 273 14.50 5.62 -1.16
N ALA A 274 13.47 4.98 -1.72
CA ALA A 274 13.56 3.58 -2.14
C ALA A 274 14.66 3.33 -3.20
N PRO A 275 14.79 4.12 -4.28
CA PRO A 275 15.90 4.00 -5.20
C PRO A 275 17.27 4.31 -4.55
N LEU A 276 17.32 5.32 -3.68
CA LEU A 276 18.56 5.69 -2.99
C LEU A 276 19.04 4.58 -2.05
N MET A 277 18.15 4.00 -1.25
CA MET A 277 18.46 2.88 -0.36
C MET A 277 18.84 1.62 -1.13
N GLY A 278 18.17 1.34 -2.26
CA GLY A 278 18.54 0.27 -3.18
C GLY A 278 19.94 0.47 -3.76
N TYR A 279 20.22 1.65 -4.32
CA TYR A 279 21.53 1.99 -4.85
C TYR A 279 22.64 1.91 -3.79
N PHE A 280 22.40 2.43 -2.57
CA PHE A 280 23.34 2.34 -1.46
C PHE A 280 23.63 0.88 -1.10
N SER A 281 22.57 0.05 -0.99
CA SER A 281 22.69 -1.38 -0.71
C SER A 281 23.51 -2.13 -1.77
N ASP A 282 23.28 -1.83 -3.05
CA ASP A 282 24.00 -2.44 -4.17
C ASP A 282 25.48 -2.02 -4.18
N ARG A 283 25.76 -0.72 -3.94
CA ARG A 283 27.12 -0.17 -3.95
C ARG A 283 28.02 -0.77 -2.85
N ILE A 284 27.46 -0.97 -1.66
CA ILE A 284 28.23 -1.57 -0.53
C ILE A 284 28.18 -3.10 -0.56
N ALA A 285 27.46 -3.72 -1.50
CA ALA A 285 27.24 -5.16 -1.63
C ALA A 285 26.74 -5.80 -0.32
N ARG A 286 25.86 -5.10 0.41
CA ARG A 286 25.26 -5.56 1.68
C ARG A 286 23.78 -5.20 1.73
N ARG A 287 22.92 -6.13 2.16
CA ARG A 287 21.49 -5.90 2.34
C ARG A 287 21.16 -5.48 3.78
N LYS A 288 21.75 -6.14 4.76
CA LYS A 288 21.42 -5.93 6.18
C LYS A 288 21.74 -4.54 6.70
N LEU A 289 22.86 -3.94 6.31
CA LEU A 289 23.28 -2.65 6.84
C LEU A 289 22.32 -1.51 6.49
N PRO A 290 21.90 -1.29 5.23
CA PRO A 290 20.90 -0.28 4.90
C PRO A 290 19.53 -0.56 5.55
N MET A 291 19.13 -1.84 5.66
CA MET A 291 17.90 -2.24 6.34
C MET A 291 17.93 -1.86 7.82
N LEU A 292 19.06 -2.16 8.52
CA LEU A 292 19.24 -1.81 9.92
C LEU A 292 19.23 -0.29 10.14
N LEU A 293 20.04 0.44 9.36
CA LEU A 293 20.15 1.91 9.47
C LEU A 293 18.79 2.58 9.16
N GLY A 294 18.13 2.16 8.09
CA GLY A 294 16.84 2.70 7.71
C GLY A 294 15.78 2.47 8.79
N ALA A 295 15.65 1.24 9.30
CA ALA A 295 14.72 0.92 10.37
C ALA A 295 15.03 1.68 11.67
N SER A 296 16.30 1.77 12.07
CA SER A 296 16.71 2.44 13.31
C SER A 296 16.44 3.95 13.26
N VAL A 297 16.87 4.61 12.19
CA VAL A 297 16.64 6.07 12.03
C VAL A 297 15.14 6.35 11.93
N ALA A 298 14.40 5.57 11.15
CA ALA A 298 12.96 5.74 11.02
C ALA A 298 12.22 5.49 12.35
N THR A 299 12.70 4.57 13.20
CA THR A 299 12.15 4.38 14.56
C THR A 299 12.32 5.66 15.40
N VAL A 300 13.52 6.26 15.38
CA VAL A 300 13.77 7.52 16.12
C VAL A 300 12.87 8.65 15.59
N LEU A 301 12.77 8.80 14.27
CA LEU A 301 11.90 9.82 13.67
C LEU A 301 10.42 9.62 14.04
N MET A 302 9.94 8.38 14.04
CA MET A 302 8.56 8.07 14.44
C MET A 302 8.32 8.37 15.93
N LEU A 303 9.28 8.06 16.80
CA LEU A 303 9.23 8.42 18.22
C LEU A 303 9.18 9.94 18.41
N VAL A 304 9.99 10.70 17.65
CA VAL A 304 9.95 12.18 17.70
C VAL A 304 8.60 12.69 17.25
N ILE A 305 8.04 12.20 16.15
CA ILE A 305 6.71 12.62 15.65
C ILE A 305 5.62 12.35 16.71
N LEU A 306 5.66 11.19 17.37
CA LEU A 306 4.62 10.81 18.33
C LEU A 306 4.76 11.49 19.70
N TYR A 307 5.99 11.66 20.19
CA TYR A 307 6.19 11.99 21.61
C TYR A 307 6.84 13.34 21.87
N PHE A 308 7.52 13.96 20.89
CA PHE A 308 8.15 15.26 21.11
C PHE A 308 7.07 16.36 21.18
N PRO A 309 7.05 17.18 22.25
CA PRO A 309 6.06 18.22 22.41
C PRO A 309 6.39 19.45 21.55
N GLY A 310 5.36 20.18 21.13
CA GLY A 310 5.51 21.50 20.53
C GLY A 310 6.08 21.53 19.10
N LEU A 311 5.97 20.43 18.35
CA LEU A 311 6.32 20.42 16.94
C LEU A 311 5.38 21.36 16.18
N ASN A 312 5.95 22.33 15.47
CA ASN A 312 5.22 23.16 14.53
C ASN A 312 4.97 22.40 13.21
N GLU A 313 4.07 22.93 12.38
CA GLU A 313 3.67 22.29 11.11
C GLU A 313 4.86 22.00 10.20
N SER A 314 5.79 22.95 10.03
CA SER A 314 6.97 22.75 9.18
C SER A 314 7.89 21.66 9.71
N SER A 315 8.07 21.58 11.04
CA SER A 315 8.87 20.51 11.65
C SER A 315 8.24 19.13 11.42
N VAL A 316 6.91 19.02 11.59
CA VAL A 316 6.19 17.78 11.28
C VAL A 316 6.37 17.39 9.82
N GLN A 317 6.22 18.32 8.89
CA GLN A 317 6.39 18.09 7.45
C GLN A 317 7.79 17.58 7.11
N ILE A 318 8.85 18.17 7.66
CA ILE A 318 10.23 17.73 7.47
C ILE A 318 10.45 16.35 8.06
N LEU A 319 9.97 16.09 9.28
CA LEU A 319 10.08 14.79 9.93
C LEU A 319 9.34 13.69 9.16
N MET A 320 8.17 13.98 8.62
CA MET A 320 7.41 13.05 7.78
C MET A 320 8.16 12.70 6.49
N PHE A 321 8.75 13.70 5.82
CA PHE A 321 9.60 13.47 4.65
C PHE A 321 10.81 12.59 4.99
N LEU A 322 11.53 12.92 6.06
CA LEU A 322 12.69 12.14 6.51
C LEU A 322 12.29 10.73 6.94
N LEU A 323 11.17 10.58 7.65
CA LEU A 323 10.62 9.26 7.98
C LEU A 323 10.41 8.44 6.71
N GLY A 324 9.76 9.02 5.69
CA GLY A 324 9.57 8.40 4.37
C GLY A 324 10.89 7.95 3.74
N LEU A 325 11.87 8.85 3.74
CA LEU A 325 13.20 8.61 3.17
C LEU A 325 13.91 7.40 3.80
N PHE A 326 13.87 7.27 5.13
CA PHE A 326 14.62 6.22 5.83
C PHE A 326 13.88 4.88 5.90
N TYR A 327 12.55 4.85 6.17
CA TYR A 327 11.84 3.57 6.17
C TYR A 327 11.71 2.96 4.76
N SER A 328 12.00 3.71 3.71
CA SER A 328 12.06 3.21 2.33
C SER A 328 13.08 2.08 2.12
N ALA A 329 14.03 1.89 3.06
CA ALA A 329 14.87 0.69 3.12
C ALA A 329 14.05 -0.62 3.14
N GLN A 330 12.75 -0.54 3.44
CA GLN A 330 11.78 -1.62 3.27
C GLN A 330 11.80 -2.21 1.85
N ALA A 331 12.01 -1.41 0.82
CA ALA A 331 12.04 -1.90 -0.56
C ALA A 331 13.11 -2.97 -0.82
N ILE A 332 14.17 -3.01 -0.01
CA ILE A 332 15.26 -4.01 -0.11
C ILE A 332 14.73 -5.44 0.15
N VAL A 333 13.61 -5.62 0.89
CA VAL A 333 13.06 -6.95 1.20
C VAL A 333 12.70 -7.74 -0.06
N PHE A 334 12.35 -7.06 -1.15
CA PHE A 334 12.04 -7.75 -2.41
C PHE A 334 13.28 -8.31 -3.08
N ALA A 335 14.41 -7.59 -3.02
CA ALA A 335 15.70 -8.08 -3.48
C ALA A 335 16.16 -9.28 -2.63
N VAL A 336 16.08 -9.17 -1.30
CA VAL A 336 16.42 -10.26 -0.36
C VAL A 336 15.52 -11.47 -0.59
N GLY A 337 14.20 -11.29 -0.75
CA GLY A 337 13.26 -12.37 -1.03
C GLY A 337 13.61 -13.12 -2.32
N ARG A 338 14.01 -12.41 -3.37
CA ARG A 338 14.49 -12.99 -4.62
C ARG A 338 15.80 -13.75 -4.43
N GLU A 339 16.76 -13.17 -3.73
CA GLU A 339 18.11 -13.75 -3.50
C GLU A 339 18.07 -15.00 -2.60
N LEU A 340 17.09 -15.10 -1.71
CA LEU A 340 16.88 -16.27 -0.81
C LEU A 340 16.15 -17.43 -1.49
N SER A 341 15.75 -17.28 -2.75
CA SER A 341 14.88 -18.22 -3.45
C SER A 341 15.56 -18.79 -4.69
N PRO A 342 15.23 -20.05 -5.11
CA PRO A 342 15.63 -20.55 -6.41
C PRO A 342 15.13 -19.61 -7.52
N GLY A 343 15.95 -19.40 -8.56
CA GLY A 343 15.65 -18.42 -9.62
C GLY A 343 14.27 -18.59 -10.28
N GLU A 344 13.81 -19.84 -10.46
CA GLU A 344 12.49 -20.14 -11.01
C GLU A 344 11.33 -19.75 -10.08
N ALA A 345 11.54 -19.75 -8.77
CA ALA A 345 10.55 -19.45 -7.75
C ALA A 345 10.63 -17.99 -7.22
N ALA A 346 11.50 -17.16 -7.80
CA ALA A 346 11.72 -15.77 -7.37
C ALA A 346 10.43 -14.91 -7.37
N GLY A 347 9.57 -15.09 -8.36
CA GLY A 347 8.29 -14.40 -8.44
C GLY A 347 7.36 -14.76 -7.28
N THR A 348 7.26 -16.06 -6.96
CA THR A 348 6.46 -16.55 -5.82
C THR A 348 7.02 -16.05 -4.48
N ALA A 349 8.35 -15.97 -4.36
CA ALA A 349 8.99 -15.44 -3.15
C ALA A 349 8.68 -13.95 -2.94
N MET A 350 8.72 -13.15 -4.01
CA MET A 350 8.36 -11.74 -3.95
C MET A 350 6.86 -11.56 -3.61
N ALA A 351 5.99 -12.40 -4.17
CA ALA A 351 4.56 -12.39 -3.88
C ALA A 351 4.27 -12.74 -2.40
N LEU A 352 4.91 -13.79 -1.87
CA LEU A 352 4.80 -14.16 -0.46
C LEU A 352 5.36 -13.07 0.46
N THR A 353 6.51 -12.49 0.11
CA THR A 353 7.10 -11.36 0.85
C THR A 353 6.12 -10.19 0.87
N ASN A 354 5.53 -9.80 -0.26
CA ASN A 354 4.56 -8.71 -0.33
C ASN A 354 3.28 -9.02 0.47
N MET A 355 2.79 -10.25 0.41
CA MET A 355 1.66 -10.71 1.21
C MET A 355 1.93 -10.49 2.71
N ILE A 356 3.11 -10.90 3.21
CA ILE A 356 3.49 -10.71 4.62
C ILE A 356 3.62 -9.23 4.97
N VAL A 357 4.23 -8.42 4.09
CA VAL A 357 4.36 -6.97 4.27
C VAL A 357 2.99 -6.29 4.46
N MET A 358 2.00 -6.69 3.69
CA MET A 358 0.66 -6.08 3.73
C MET A 358 -0.21 -6.55 4.90
N LEU A 359 0.19 -7.61 5.64
CA LEU A 359 -0.50 -8.05 6.86
C LEU A 359 -0.56 -6.93 7.92
N GLY A 360 0.40 -5.99 7.93
CA GLY A 360 0.38 -4.84 8.81
C GLY A 360 -0.91 -4.02 8.69
N GLY A 361 -1.31 -3.65 7.47
CA GLY A 361 -2.57 -2.94 7.22
C GLY A 361 -3.80 -3.77 7.61
N MET A 362 -3.80 -5.05 7.27
CA MET A 362 -4.91 -5.97 7.54
C MET A 362 -5.20 -6.12 9.04
N LEU A 363 -4.16 -6.28 9.86
CA LEU A 363 -4.30 -6.63 11.28
C LEU A 363 -4.23 -5.40 12.20
N LEU A 364 -3.40 -4.42 11.85
CA LEU A 364 -3.06 -3.36 12.77
C LEU A 364 -3.87 -2.07 12.57
N GLN A 365 -4.52 -1.87 11.41
CA GLN A 365 -5.47 -0.76 11.27
C GLN A 365 -6.66 -0.88 12.24
N PRO A 366 -7.32 -2.06 12.38
CA PRO A 366 -8.34 -2.26 13.41
C PRO A 366 -7.80 -2.16 14.83
N LEU A 367 -6.57 -2.63 15.07
CA LEU A 367 -5.95 -2.57 16.38
C LEU A 367 -5.77 -1.13 16.88
N VAL A 368 -5.35 -0.20 16.02
CA VAL A 368 -5.29 1.23 16.39
C VAL A 368 -6.66 1.74 16.83
N GLY A 369 -7.71 1.44 16.07
CA GLY A 369 -9.07 1.82 16.41
C GLY A 369 -9.49 1.28 17.79
N TYR A 370 -9.21 -0.01 18.04
CA TYR A 370 -9.48 -0.63 19.33
C TYR A 370 -8.71 0.04 20.48
N LEU A 371 -7.43 0.32 20.29
CA LEU A 371 -6.60 0.96 21.30
C LEU A 371 -7.04 2.41 21.57
N LEU A 372 -7.53 3.13 20.55
CA LEU A 372 -8.11 4.47 20.72
C LEU A 372 -9.37 4.40 21.59
N ASP A 373 -10.31 3.50 21.27
CA ASP A 373 -11.53 3.31 22.07
C ASP A 373 -11.20 2.85 23.49
N PHE A 374 -10.23 1.96 23.66
CA PHE A 374 -9.76 1.46 24.96
C PHE A 374 -9.14 2.58 25.80
N SER A 375 -8.22 3.37 25.24
CA SER A 375 -7.60 4.51 25.93
C SER A 375 -8.65 5.55 26.34
N TYR A 376 -9.60 5.83 25.44
CA TYR A 376 -10.70 6.73 25.73
C TYR A 376 -11.55 6.19 26.92
N SER A 377 -11.85 4.90 26.96
CA SER A 377 -12.63 4.30 28.06
C SER A 377 -11.93 4.43 29.41
N LEU A 378 -10.62 4.19 29.45
CA LEU A 378 -9.80 4.36 30.67
C LEU A 378 -9.82 5.81 31.17
N ARG A 379 -9.74 6.78 30.25
CA ARG A 379 -9.71 8.20 30.58
C ARG A 379 -11.06 8.76 31.01
N SER A 380 -12.14 8.30 30.36
CA SER A 380 -13.49 8.81 30.60
C SER A 380 -14.23 8.09 31.75
N GLY A 381 -13.68 7.00 32.25
CA GLY A 381 -14.35 6.14 33.23
C GLY A 381 -15.55 5.34 32.66
N ALA A 382 -15.78 5.44 31.34
CA ALA A 382 -16.82 4.68 30.65
C ALA A 382 -16.43 3.20 30.52
N SER A 383 -17.39 2.26 30.58
CA SER A 383 -17.08 0.87 30.28
C SER A 383 -16.63 0.74 28.82
N LEU A 384 -15.75 -0.24 28.52
CA LEU A 384 -15.30 -0.49 27.15
C LEU A 384 -16.49 -0.84 26.23
N SER A 385 -17.49 -1.56 26.72
CA SER A 385 -18.73 -1.83 26.00
C SER A 385 -19.47 -0.55 25.62
N THR A 386 -19.55 0.43 26.51
CA THR A 386 -20.11 1.77 26.21
C THR A 386 -19.21 2.57 25.27
N ALA A 387 -17.90 2.40 25.37
CA ALA A 387 -16.95 3.02 24.46
C ALA A 387 -17.02 2.45 23.04
N LEU A 388 -17.33 1.19 22.89
CA LEU A 388 -17.51 0.53 21.58
C LEU A 388 -18.92 0.75 21.00
N VAL A 389 -19.93 0.99 21.85
CA VAL A 389 -21.30 1.30 21.44
C VAL A 389 -21.46 2.80 21.16
N VAL A 390 -22.13 3.10 20.14
CA VAL A 390 -22.09 4.31 19.31
C VAL A 390 -22.90 5.50 19.84
N GLU A 391 -23.21 5.62 21.08
CA GLU A 391 -24.01 6.78 21.55
C GLU A 391 -23.29 8.14 21.45
N ASN A 392 -21.98 8.17 21.10
CA ASN A 392 -21.24 9.42 20.95
C ASN A 392 -20.25 9.38 19.78
N VAL A 393 -20.71 9.66 18.57
CA VAL A 393 -19.89 9.90 17.37
C VAL A 393 -18.86 11.04 17.58
N HIS A 394 -19.14 11.93 18.53
CA HIS A 394 -18.27 13.05 18.91
C HIS A 394 -17.20 12.71 19.95
N LYS A 395 -16.79 11.43 20.09
CA LYS A 395 -15.66 11.09 20.95
C LYS A 395 -14.40 11.77 20.44
N LEU A 396 -13.97 12.80 21.12
CA LEU A 396 -12.71 13.48 20.86
C LEU A 396 -11.58 12.68 21.51
N TYR A 397 -10.85 11.92 20.70
CA TYR A 397 -9.59 11.32 21.13
C TYR A 397 -8.54 12.44 21.26
N ASN A 398 -7.83 12.43 22.38
CA ASN A 398 -6.78 13.39 22.62
C ASN A 398 -5.40 12.87 22.20
N MET A 399 -4.36 13.70 22.32
CA MET A 399 -2.99 13.33 21.99
C MET A 399 -2.53 12.07 22.72
N THR A 400 -2.93 11.87 24.00
CA THR A 400 -2.54 10.70 24.80
C THR A 400 -3.15 9.42 24.23
N ASP A 401 -4.43 9.47 23.83
CA ASP A 401 -5.12 8.31 23.22
C ASP A 401 -4.40 7.86 21.95
N TYR A 402 -4.06 8.81 21.08
CA TYR A 402 -3.29 8.52 19.86
C TYR A 402 -1.87 8.01 20.14
N ARG A 403 -1.18 8.56 21.15
CA ARG A 403 0.17 8.11 21.54
C ARG A 403 0.16 6.66 22.00
N ILE A 404 -0.83 6.25 22.78
CA ILE A 404 -1.02 4.88 23.22
C ILE A 404 -1.36 3.97 22.01
N ALA A 405 -2.31 4.39 21.20
CA ALA A 405 -2.79 3.61 20.08
C ALA A 405 -1.75 3.40 18.97
N LEU A 406 -0.86 4.38 18.74
CA LEU A 406 0.17 4.32 17.69
C LEU A 406 1.54 3.85 18.22
N ALA A 407 1.70 3.62 19.53
CA ALA A 407 2.98 3.22 20.14
C ALA A 407 3.58 1.94 19.54
N PHE A 408 2.76 1.01 19.08
CA PHE A 408 3.26 -0.23 18.50
C PHE A 408 3.97 -0.02 17.13
N ILE A 409 3.78 1.12 16.44
CA ILE A 409 4.48 1.42 15.19
C ILE A 409 5.99 1.55 15.45
N PRO A 410 6.49 2.48 16.29
CA PRO A 410 7.91 2.54 16.59
C PRO A 410 8.43 1.30 17.30
N ILE A 411 7.62 0.62 18.13
CA ILE A 411 7.99 -0.67 18.73
C ILE A 411 8.21 -1.73 17.65
N GLY A 412 7.29 -1.85 16.69
CA GLY A 412 7.42 -2.77 15.56
C GLY A 412 8.65 -2.46 14.71
N MET A 413 8.92 -1.19 14.43
CA MET A 413 10.11 -0.76 13.68
C MET A 413 11.42 -1.07 14.44
N CYS A 414 11.42 -0.94 15.77
CA CYS A 414 12.55 -1.36 16.62
C CYS A 414 12.76 -2.88 16.55
N ILE A 415 11.68 -3.66 16.65
CA ILE A 415 11.73 -5.11 16.45
C ILE A 415 12.26 -5.45 15.05
N ALA A 416 11.86 -4.72 14.01
CA ALA A 416 12.39 -4.91 12.66
C ALA A 416 13.90 -4.67 12.61
N ALA A 417 14.41 -3.60 13.24
CA ALA A 417 15.84 -3.38 13.33
C ALA A 417 16.56 -4.56 13.98
N LEU A 418 16.00 -5.13 15.05
CA LEU A 418 16.54 -6.34 15.70
C LEU A 418 16.47 -7.58 14.80
N LEU A 419 15.41 -7.73 13.99
CA LEU A 419 15.28 -8.85 13.06
C LEU A 419 16.39 -8.89 12.01
N THR A 420 17.04 -7.76 11.69
CA THR A 420 18.16 -7.75 10.75
C THR A 420 19.35 -8.60 11.23
N PHE A 421 19.52 -8.79 12.53
CA PHE A 421 20.58 -9.64 13.09
C PHE A 421 20.33 -11.13 12.78
N PHE A 422 19.06 -11.54 12.66
CA PHE A 422 18.67 -12.92 12.33
C PHE A 422 18.57 -13.19 10.84
N LEU A 423 18.56 -12.16 9.98
CA LEU A 423 18.64 -12.32 8.55
C LEU A 423 20.03 -12.79 8.13
N LYS A 424 20.08 -13.68 7.12
CA LYS A 424 21.31 -13.99 6.41
C LYS A 424 21.66 -12.81 5.50
N GLU A 425 22.95 -12.42 5.49
CA GLU A 425 23.40 -11.45 4.49
C GLU A 425 23.36 -12.11 3.12
N THR A 426 22.59 -11.50 2.23
CA THR A 426 22.55 -11.85 0.82
C THR A 426 23.38 -10.79 0.10
N HIS A 427 24.58 -11.14 -0.36
CA HIS A 427 25.41 -10.20 -1.09
C HIS A 427 24.71 -9.84 -2.41
N ALA A 428 24.60 -8.54 -2.69
CA ALA A 428 24.29 -8.10 -4.03
C ALA A 428 25.37 -8.65 -4.95
N HIS A 429 25.03 -9.67 -5.76
CA HIS A 429 25.95 -10.12 -6.78
C HIS A 429 26.22 -8.95 -7.71
N ALA A 430 27.45 -8.44 -7.70
CA ALA A 430 27.90 -7.55 -8.75
C ALA A 430 27.64 -8.29 -10.07
N PRO A 431 27.01 -7.66 -11.07
CA PRO A 431 26.90 -8.27 -12.38
C PRO A 431 28.33 -8.56 -12.87
N LYS A 432 28.64 -9.84 -13.08
CA LYS A 432 29.84 -10.28 -13.77
C LYS A 432 29.76 -9.84 -15.23
#